data_e4aeb5142e0735e88d42abf9675d342b
#
_entry.id   e4aeb5142e0735e88d42abf9675d342b
#
_cell.length_a   1.000
_cell.length_b   1.000
_cell.length_c   1.000
_cell.angle_alpha   90.00
_cell.angle_beta   90.00
_cell.angle_gamma   90.00
#
_symmetry.space_group_name_H-M   'P 1'
#
loop_
_entity.id
_entity.type
_entity.pdbx_description
1 polymer ?
#
loop_
_entity_poly.entity_id
_entity_poly.type
_entity_poly.pdbx_seq_one_letter_code
_entity_poly.pdbx_strand_id
1 'polypeptide(L)'
;MKSLLLAAALAIGLVGAGLTTQPAVASLSASGPTIVKIQDFAYSPATVTVEAGHTVEWINEDTAVHTATAHDGTFKSPNLSKGEHFSHTFAKAGTYTYYCTFHRGMRGTVVVK
;
A
#
# COMPACT_ATOMS: atom_id res chain seq x y z
N MET A 1 36.14 46.92 7.36
CA MET A 1 35.66 46.47 7.28
C MET A 1 35.01 45.88 6.96
N LYS A 2 35.06 45.85 7.07
CA LYS A 2 34.42 45.28 6.84
C LYS A 2 33.76 44.44 6.55
N SER A 3 33.67 44.42 6.82
CA SER A 3 32.96 43.61 6.64
C SER A 3 32.41 42.99 6.27
N LEU A 4 32.45 42.93 6.40
CA LEU A 4 31.77 42.29 6.07
C LEU A 4 31.25 41.57 5.64
N LEU A 5 31.33 41.59 5.84
CA LEU A 5 30.71 40.92 5.52
C LEU A 5 30.18 40.10 5.18
N LEU A 6 30.22 40.03 5.37
CA LEU A 6 29.63 39.32 5.12
C LEU A 6 29.01 38.54 4.86
N ALA A 7 29.03 38.59 4.99
CA ALA A 7 28.31 37.95 4.84
C ALA A 7 27.73 37.26 4.40
N ALA A 8 27.84 37.20 4.45
CA ALA A 8 27.13 36.64 4.12
C ALA A 8 26.64 35.84 3.72
N ALA A 9 26.77 35.83 3.91
CA ALA A 9 26.09 35.21 3.62
C ALA A 9 25.59 34.42 3.37
N LEU A 10 25.70 34.32 3.64
CA LEU A 10 25.03 33.70 3.52
C LEU A 10 24.42 33.05 3.16
N ALA A 11 24.47 33.21 3.34
CA ALA A 11 23.67 32.74 3.12
C ALA A 11 23.16 32.06 2.76
N ILE A 12 23.37 31.88 2.96
CA ILE A 12 22.66 31.37 2.81
C ILE A 12 22.12 30.70 2.41
N GLY A 13 22.39 30.70 2.57
CA GLY A 13 21.53 30.18 2.48
C GLY A 13 21.19 29.56 2.15
N LEU A 14 21.30 29.44 2.36
CA LEU A 14 20.58 28.90 2.22
C LEU A 14 20.16 28.37 1.79
N VAL A 15 20.40 28.46 1.94
CA VAL A 15 19.75 28.06 1.63
C VAL A 15 19.32 27.48 1.31
N GLY A 16 19.58 27.39 1.47
CA GLY A 16 18.82 26.89 1.39
C GLY A 16 18.51 26.32 1.11
N ALA A 17 18.65 26.27 1.35
CA ALA A 17 18.00 25.76 1.26
C ALA A 17 17.53 25.21 0.93
N GLY A 18 17.64 25.12 0.98
CA GLY A 18 16.82 24.65 0.86
C GLY A 18 16.59 23.98 0.59
N LEU A 19 16.68 23.80 0.81
CA LEU A 19 16.20 23.18 0.70
C LEU A 19 15.62 22.62 0.41
N THR A 20 15.61 22.56 0.52
CA THR A 20 14.87 22.20 0.26
C THR A 20 14.35 21.46 0.00
N THR A 21 14.36 21.24 0.33
CA THR A 21 13.83 20.61 0.03
C THR A 21 13.22 19.87 -0.18
N GLN A 22 13.02 19.65 0.22
CA GLN A 22 12.37 19.02 0.09
C GLN A 22 11.81 18.34 -0.65
N PRO A 23 11.67 18.45 -1.05
CA PRO A 23 10.92 17.82 -2.11
C PRO A 23 10.93 16.33 -2.06
N ALA A 24 11.94 15.86 -1.65
CA ALA A 24 12.03 14.42 -1.54
C ALA A 24 10.92 13.84 -0.70
N VAL A 25 10.25 14.67 0.04
CA VAL A 25 9.20 14.17 0.89
C VAL A 25 8.10 13.46 0.15
N ALA A 26 7.88 13.83 -1.07
CA ALA A 26 6.79 13.21 -1.80
C ALA A 26 6.92 11.70 -1.88
N SER A 27 8.13 11.19 -1.90
CA SER A 27 8.31 9.76 -2.05
C SER A 27 7.84 8.96 -0.86
N LEU A 28 7.66 9.59 0.27
CA LEU A 28 7.22 8.89 1.46
C LEU A 28 5.77 8.44 1.39
N SER A 29 4.98 9.09 0.56
CA SER A 29 3.56 8.81 0.50
C SER A 29 3.25 7.42 -0.03
N ALA A 30 4.20 6.79 -0.69
CA ALA A 30 3.95 5.50 -1.31
C ALA A 30 4.31 4.31 -0.42
N SER A 31 4.75 4.54 0.81
CA SER A 31 5.33 3.48 1.60
C SER A 31 4.34 2.59 2.34
N GLY A 32 3.10 3.00 2.52
CA GLY A 32 2.13 2.23 3.27
C GLY A 32 1.54 1.08 2.47
N PRO A 33 0.88 0.13 3.14
CA PRO A 33 0.24 -0.97 2.44
C PRO A 33 -0.95 -0.49 1.63
N THR A 34 -1.27 -1.22 0.57
CA THR A 34 -2.47 -1.00 -0.21
C THR A 34 -3.61 -1.72 0.48
N ILE A 35 -4.70 -1.02 0.74
CA ILE A 35 -5.82 -1.57 1.50
C ILE A 35 -6.92 -2.04 0.55
N VAL A 36 -7.39 -3.25 0.79
CA VAL A 36 -8.59 -3.80 0.14
C VAL A 36 -9.61 -4.06 1.23
N LYS A 37 -10.76 -3.43 1.14
CA LYS A 37 -11.84 -3.67 2.10
C LYS A 37 -12.71 -4.80 1.60
N ILE A 38 -13.15 -5.64 2.52
CA ILE A 38 -14.15 -6.66 2.22
C ILE A 38 -15.46 -6.15 2.79
N GLN A 39 -16.38 -5.78 1.92
CA GLN A 39 -17.61 -5.13 2.33
C GLN A 39 -18.71 -5.45 1.32
N ASP A 40 -19.91 -5.70 1.82
CA ASP A 40 -21.05 -6.05 0.99
C ASP A 40 -20.77 -7.26 0.11
N PHE A 41 -20.05 -8.25 0.67
CA PHE A 41 -19.69 -9.47 -0.02
C PHE A 41 -18.89 -9.20 -1.30
N ALA A 42 -17.99 -8.21 -1.23
CA ALA A 42 -17.15 -7.84 -2.37
C ALA A 42 -15.81 -7.32 -1.87
N TYR A 43 -14.78 -7.43 -2.69
CA TYR A 43 -13.48 -6.81 -2.42
C TYR A 43 -13.50 -5.42 -3.07
N SER A 44 -13.07 -4.43 -2.32
CA SER A 44 -13.11 -3.05 -2.78
C SER A 44 -11.77 -2.36 -2.52
N PRO A 45 -11.03 -1.98 -3.55
CA PRO A 45 -11.31 -2.18 -4.98
C PRO A 45 -11.14 -3.65 -5.38
N ALA A 46 -11.84 -4.07 -6.41
CA ALA A 46 -11.77 -5.45 -6.88
C ALA A 46 -10.43 -5.77 -7.54
N THR A 47 -9.77 -4.77 -8.09
CA THR A 47 -8.45 -4.91 -8.71
C THR A 47 -7.54 -3.82 -8.17
N VAL A 48 -6.35 -4.23 -7.71
CA VAL A 48 -5.32 -3.28 -7.30
C VAL A 48 -4.05 -3.58 -8.06
N THR A 49 -3.25 -2.55 -8.32
CA THR A 49 -1.95 -2.67 -8.96
C THR A 49 -0.90 -2.16 -8.00
N VAL A 50 0.12 -2.97 -7.75
CA VAL A 50 1.20 -2.62 -6.83
C VAL A 50 2.54 -2.97 -7.45
N GLU A 51 3.61 -2.44 -6.87
CA GLU A 51 4.98 -2.76 -7.26
C GLU A 51 5.44 -4.04 -6.56
N ALA A 52 6.35 -4.77 -7.17
CA ALA A 52 6.95 -5.93 -6.53
C ALA A 52 7.62 -5.50 -5.22
N GLY A 53 7.42 -6.30 -4.18
CA GLY A 53 7.90 -5.99 -2.85
C GLY A 53 6.88 -5.24 -2.00
N HIS A 54 5.76 -4.86 -2.57
CA HIS A 54 4.73 -4.10 -1.88
C HIS A 54 3.77 -5.03 -1.13
N THR A 55 3.12 -4.50 -0.10
CA THR A 55 2.18 -5.25 0.75
C THR A 55 0.76 -4.81 0.45
N VAL A 56 -0.13 -5.80 0.36
CA VAL A 56 -1.58 -5.58 0.28
C VAL A 56 -2.18 -6.08 1.57
N GLU A 57 -3.09 -5.31 2.12
CA GLU A 57 -3.78 -5.67 3.36
C GLU A 57 -5.28 -5.71 3.12
N TRP A 58 -5.90 -6.82 3.49
CA TRP A 58 -7.36 -6.99 3.42
C TRP A 58 -7.95 -6.77 4.81
N ILE A 59 -9.07 -6.06 4.86
CA ILE A 59 -9.77 -5.79 6.11
C ILE A 59 -11.22 -6.19 5.91
N ASN A 60 -11.72 -7.12 6.73
CA ASN A 60 -13.11 -7.52 6.65
C ASN A 60 -13.99 -6.55 7.43
N GLU A 61 -14.87 -5.87 6.74
CA GLU A 61 -15.81 -4.94 7.37
C GLU A 61 -17.23 -5.48 7.39
N ASP A 62 -17.44 -6.71 6.88
CA ASP A 62 -18.73 -7.36 6.95
C ASP A 62 -18.91 -8.12 8.27
N THR A 63 -20.15 -8.36 8.65
CA THR A 63 -20.43 -9.24 9.77
C THR A 63 -20.21 -10.70 9.40
N ALA A 64 -20.31 -11.03 8.11
CA ALA A 64 -20.03 -12.39 7.63
C ALA A 64 -18.54 -12.66 7.62
N VAL A 65 -18.16 -13.90 7.82
CA VAL A 65 -16.77 -14.34 7.76
C VAL A 65 -16.35 -14.46 6.29
N HIS A 66 -15.16 -13.96 5.98
CA HIS A 66 -14.63 -14.02 4.61
C HIS A 66 -13.17 -14.47 4.63
N THR A 67 -12.63 -14.79 3.47
CA THR A 67 -11.19 -15.06 3.28
C THR A 67 -10.69 -14.32 2.06
N ALA A 68 -9.36 -14.21 1.95
CA ALA A 68 -8.69 -13.80 0.73
C ALA A 68 -7.75 -14.94 0.38
N THR A 69 -8.09 -15.71 -0.64
CA THR A 69 -7.40 -16.94 -0.97
C THR A 69 -7.01 -16.93 -2.45
N ALA A 70 -5.71 -16.96 -2.71
CA ALA A 70 -5.22 -16.95 -4.09
C ALA A 70 -5.55 -18.26 -4.78
N HIS A 71 -5.97 -18.18 -6.05
CA HIS A 71 -6.27 -19.38 -6.83
C HIS A 71 -5.01 -20.23 -7.03
N ASP A 72 -3.84 -19.59 -7.10
CA ASP A 72 -2.59 -20.31 -7.35
C ASP A 72 -1.88 -20.74 -6.06
N GLY A 73 -2.47 -20.47 -4.90
CA GLY A 73 -1.86 -20.85 -3.63
C GLY A 73 -0.81 -19.90 -3.11
N THR A 74 -0.56 -18.77 -3.78
CA THR A 74 0.45 -17.80 -3.36
C THR A 74 0.17 -17.29 -1.96
N PHE A 75 -1.09 -17.05 -1.64
CA PHE A 75 -1.47 -16.60 -0.30
C PHE A 75 -2.81 -17.20 0.09
N LYS A 76 -3.03 -17.27 1.39
CA LYS A 76 -4.27 -17.82 1.91
C LYS A 76 -4.48 -17.23 3.29
N SER A 77 -5.49 -16.40 3.44
CA SER A 77 -5.79 -15.83 4.73
C SER A 77 -6.45 -16.87 5.63
N PRO A 78 -6.41 -16.66 6.94
CA PRO A 78 -7.32 -17.39 7.83
C PRO A 78 -8.73 -16.88 7.61
N ASN A 79 -9.70 -17.46 8.30
CA ASN A 79 -11.04 -16.93 8.32
C ASN A 79 -11.02 -15.58 9.00
N LEU A 80 -11.55 -14.57 8.33
CA LEU A 80 -11.54 -13.20 8.82
C LEU A 80 -12.93 -12.83 9.31
N SER A 81 -13.06 -12.59 10.60
CA SER A 81 -14.27 -12.05 11.19
C SER A 81 -14.27 -10.53 11.03
N LYS A 82 -15.38 -9.89 11.34
CA LYS A 82 -15.48 -8.45 11.20
C LYS A 82 -14.36 -7.74 11.95
N GLY A 83 -13.66 -6.84 11.27
CA GLY A 83 -12.57 -6.06 11.82
C GLY A 83 -11.21 -6.73 11.72
N GLU A 84 -11.14 -7.98 11.29
CA GLU A 84 -9.87 -8.67 11.20
C GLU A 84 -9.17 -8.39 9.88
N HIS A 85 -7.86 -8.48 9.91
CA HIS A 85 -6.96 -8.08 8.82
C HIS A 85 -6.10 -9.25 8.39
N PHE A 86 -5.68 -9.22 7.15
CA PHE A 86 -4.69 -10.14 6.61
C PHE A 86 -3.81 -9.38 5.62
N SER A 87 -2.50 -9.57 5.71
CA SER A 87 -1.54 -8.89 4.81
C SER A 87 -0.69 -9.91 4.10
N HIS A 88 -0.32 -9.57 2.86
CA HIS A 88 0.62 -10.37 2.10
C HIS A 88 1.53 -9.44 1.30
N THR A 89 2.84 -9.75 1.30
CA THR A 89 3.83 -8.99 0.55
C THR A 89 4.13 -9.75 -0.73
N PHE A 90 3.98 -9.07 -1.88
CA PHE A 90 4.12 -9.69 -3.19
C PHE A 90 5.53 -9.47 -3.72
N ALA A 91 6.36 -10.50 -3.65
CA ALA A 91 7.76 -10.39 -4.08
C ALA A 91 7.93 -10.45 -5.60
N LYS A 92 7.02 -11.09 -6.29
CA LYS A 92 7.18 -11.35 -7.73
C LYS A 92 6.11 -10.67 -8.54
N ALA A 93 6.51 -10.08 -9.67
CA ALA A 93 5.57 -9.53 -10.64
C ALA A 93 4.66 -10.64 -11.17
N GLY A 94 3.43 -10.28 -11.45
CA GLY A 94 2.45 -11.21 -11.98
C GLY A 94 1.03 -10.74 -11.69
N THR A 95 0.07 -11.52 -12.14
CA THR A 95 -1.34 -11.26 -11.89
C THR A 95 -1.87 -12.37 -10.99
N TYR A 96 -2.41 -11.98 -9.85
CA TYR A 96 -2.84 -12.90 -8.81
C TYR A 96 -4.34 -12.73 -8.61
N THR A 97 -5.11 -13.73 -9.03
CA THR A 97 -6.55 -13.72 -8.78
C THR A 97 -6.83 -14.45 -7.49
N TYR A 98 -7.84 -13.99 -6.77
CA TYR A 98 -8.19 -14.57 -5.48
C TYR A 98 -9.70 -14.54 -5.27
N TYR A 99 -10.15 -15.24 -4.26
CA TYR A 99 -11.57 -15.43 -4.00
C TYR A 99 -11.80 -15.66 -2.52
N CYS A 100 -13.06 -15.67 -2.13
CA CYS A 100 -13.48 -16.03 -0.78
C CYS A 100 -13.92 -17.49 -0.77
N THR A 101 -13.39 -18.30 0.16
CA THR A 101 -13.71 -19.71 0.18
C THR A 101 -15.17 -19.98 0.59
N PHE A 102 -15.81 -19.06 1.28
CA PHE A 102 -17.21 -19.19 1.68
C PHE A 102 -18.17 -18.72 0.59
N HIS A 103 -17.71 -17.85 -0.28
CA HIS A 103 -18.57 -17.22 -1.30
C HIS A 103 -17.78 -17.15 -2.60
N ARG A 104 -17.81 -18.22 -3.36
CA ARG A 104 -16.90 -18.40 -4.50
C ARG A 104 -17.10 -17.37 -5.62
N GLY A 105 -18.24 -16.70 -5.63
CA GLY A 105 -18.44 -15.60 -6.57
C GLY A 105 -17.74 -14.31 -6.21
N MET A 106 -17.25 -14.19 -4.95
CA MET A 106 -16.46 -13.03 -4.54
C MET A 106 -15.05 -13.21 -5.06
N ARG A 107 -14.61 -12.30 -5.91
CA ARG A 107 -13.29 -12.40 -6.56
C ARG A 107 -12.60 -11.07 -6.61
N GLY A 108 -11.28 -11.12 -6.57
CA GLY A 108 -10.45 -9.94 -6.72
C GLY A 108 -9.18 -10.27 -7.46
N THR A 109 -8.41 -9.24 -7.77
CA THR A 109 -7.16 -9.37 -8.51
C THR A 109 -6.13 -8.40 -7.97
N VAL A 110 -4.90 -8.90 -7.79
CA VAL A 110 -3.73 -8.06 -7.51
C VAL A 110 -2.80 -8.17 -8.71
N VAL A 111 -2.49 -7.03 -9.32
CA VAL A 111 -1.52 -6.95 -10.41
C VAL A 111 -0.23 -6.41 -9.80
N VAL A 112 0.86 -7.17 -9.92
CA VAL A 112 2.16 -6.80 -9.37
C VAL A 112 3.11 -6.52 -10.54
N LYS A 113 3.68 -5.32 -10.56
CA LYS A 113 4.57 -4.89 -11.64
C LYS A 113 6.03 -4.92 -11.24
#